data_2c71f0e5195601d1f9ae0a6bd904ebe2
#
_entry.id   2c71f0e5195601d1f9ae0a6bd904ebe2
#
_cell.length_a   1.000
_cell.length_b   1.000
_cell.length_c   1.000
_cell.angle_alpha   90.00
_cell.angle_beta   90.00
_cell.angle_gamma   90.00
#
_symmetry.space_group_name_H-M   'P 1'
#
loop_
_entity.id
_entity.type
_entity.pdbx_description
1 polymer ?
#
loop_
_entity_poly.entity_id
_entity_poly.type
_entity_poly.pdbx_seq_one_letter_code
_entity_poly.pdbx_strand_id
1 'polypeptide(L)'
;MLTIDSLSAAYGSIRVLKEVSLKVPAGKVVSIIGANGAGKSTLLKCISGLMKSSTGRILYKDRNIAGMPANRIVGLGILQVPEGRQIFAHLTVLDNIKLGAYHYFKRSNRLEIKERMARVYEMFPILEKRSKQIAGTLSGGEQQMLAIGRALMGRPELLLLDEPSMGIAPLIVREIFNVVKQLNESGTTVLLVEQNARAALKVAHHSYVMERGEIVLEGLAAELLDNPKVKEHYLGG
;
A
#
# COMPACT_ATOMS: atom_id res chain seq x y z
N MET A 1 8.61 4.70 12.48
CA MET A 1 7.48 5.34 11.77
C MET A 1 6.15 4.73 12.17
N LEU A 2 5.95 3.45 11.87
CA LEU A 2 4.77 2.68 12.30
C LEU A 2 5.23 1.49 13.15
N THR A 3 4.56 1.26 14.29
CA THR A 3 4.76 0.08 15.13
C THR A 3 3.40 -0.52 15.44
N ILE A 4 3.25 -1.80 15.22
CA ILE A 4 2.09 -2.59 15.58
C ILE A 4 2.51 -3.50 16.73
N ASP A 5 1.71 -3.53 17.78
CA ASP A 5 1.98 -4.26 19.01
C ASP A 5 0.77 -5.11 19.41
N SER A 6 0.93 -6.43 19.31
CA SER A 6 -0.03 -7.47 19.68
C SER A 6 -1.45 -7.22 19.15
N LEU A 7 -1.55 -6.80 17.87
CA LEU A 7 -2.80 -6.43 17.23
C LEU A 7 -3.65 -7.67 16.93
N SER A 8 -4.89 -7.68 17.42
CA SER A 8 -5.89 -8.68 17.04
C SER A 8 -7.10 -8.02 16.41
N ALA A 9 -7.70 -8.69 15.43
CA ALA A 9 -8.92 -8.23 14.77
C ALA A 9 -9.79 -9.40 14.33
N ALA A 10 -11.11 -9.19 14.29
CA ALA A 10 -12.08 -10.21 13.95
C ALA A 10 -13.22 -9.65 13.10
N TYR A 11 -13.80 -10.47 12.25
CA TYR A 11 -15.07 -10.25 11.59
C TYR A 11 -16.15 -11.09 12.31
N GLY A 12 -16.98 -10.43 13.13
CA GLY A 12 -17.89 -11.13 14.03
C GLY A 12 -17.12 -12.02 14.99
N SER A 13 -17.41 -13.33 14.99
CA SER A 13 -16.71 -14.33 15.81
C SER A 13 -15.40 -14.85 15.22
N ILE A 14 -15.10 -14.55 13.96
CA ILE A 14 -13.93 -15.10 13.27
C ILE A 14 -12.72 -14.20 13.51
N ARG A 15 -11.77 -14.64 14.31
CA ARG A 15 -10.49 -13.93 14.53
C ARG A 15 -9.61 -14.12 13.30
N VAL A 16 -9.26 -12.99 12.65
CA VAL A 16 -8.43 -12.95 11.43
C VAL A 16 -7.00 -12.52 11.73
N LEU A 17 -6.79 -11.61 12.68
CA LEU A 17 -5.47 -11.23 13.17
C LEU A 17 -5.32 -11.70 14.62
N LYS A 18 -4.17 -12.26 14.95
CA LYS A 18 -3.87 -12.87 16.24
C LYS A 18 -2.52 -12.35 16.73
N GLU A 19 -2.56 -11.33 17.59
CA GLU A 19 -1.40 -10.74 18.26
C GLU A 19 -0.25 -10.33 17.32
N VAL A 20 -0.63 -9.80 16.13
CA VAL A 20 0.34 -9.38 15.11
C VAL A 20 1.19 -8.23 15.65
N SER A 21 2.51 -8.39 15.58
CA SER A 21 3.49 -7.37 15.95
C SER A 21 4.47 -7.17 14.80
N LEU A 22 4.71 -5.91 14.41
CA LEU A 22 5.68 -5.56 13.37
C LEU A 22 6.10 -4.09 13.44
N LYS A 23 7.18 -3.75 12.75
CA LYS A 23 7.72 -2.39 12.67
C LYS A 23 7.96 -1.98 11.21
N VAL A 24 7.59 -0.73 10.89
CA VAL A 24 7.91 -0.09 9.61
C VAL A 24 8.77 1.15 9.89
N PRO A 25 10.09 1.06 9.73
CA PRO A 25 10.99 2.21 9.91
C PRO A 25 10.71 3.30 8.87
N ALA A 26 10.98 4.56 9.22
CA ALA A 26 10.85 5.67 8.28
C ALA A 26 11.81 5.52 7.09
N GLY A 27 11.35 5.90 5.89
CA GLY A 27 12.15 5.84 4.68
C GLY A 27 12.53 4.42 4.23
N LYS A 28 11.76 3.40 4.64
CA LYS A 28 11.98 2.01 4.23
C LYS A 28 10.77 1.44 3.50
N VAL A 29 11.05 0.50 2.62
CA VAL A 29 10.02 -0.41 2.08
C VAL A 29 10.01 -1.65 2.96
N VAL A 30 8.87 -1.92 3.58
CA VAL A 30 8.63 -3.15 4.33
C VAL A 30 7.56 -3.95 3.61
N SER A 31 7.76 -5.26 3.45
CA SER A 31 6.74 -6.11 2.85
C SER A 31 6.16 -7.12 3.85
N ILE A 32 4.90 -7.48 3.62
CA ILE A 32 4.25 -8.62 4.27
C ILE A 32 3.84 -9.57 3.17
N ILE A 33 4.43 -10.75 3.18
CA ILE A 33 4.13 -11.81 2.22
C ILE A 33 3.30 -12.91 2.89
N GLY A 34 2.45 -13.56 2.12
CA GLY A 34 1.61 -14.65 2.62
C GLY A 34 0.52 -15.03 1.62
N ALA A 35 -0.07 -16.20 1.80
CA ALA A 35 -1.15 -16.70 0.98
C ALA A 35 -2.44 -15.83 1.09
N ASN A 36 -3.38 -16.07 0.17
CA ASN A 36 -4.71 -15.47 0.28
C ASN A 36 -5.39 -15.93 1.57
N GLY A 37 -6.07 -14.99 2.24
CA GLY A 37 -6.70 -15.27 3.54
C GLY A 37 -5.75 -15.24 4.75
N ALA A 38 -4.44 -14.97 4.57
CA ALA A 38 -3.50 -14.88 5.69
C ALA A 38 -3.77 -13.70 6.66
N GLY A 39 -4.58 -12.71 6.26
CA GLY A 39 -4.92 -11.55 7.10
C GLY A 39 -4.28 -10.23 6.65
N LYS A 40 -3.49 -10.24 5.56
CA LYS A 40 -2.73 -9.09 5.06
C LYS A 40 -3.58 -7.82 4.84
N SER A 41 -4.64 -7.93 4.04
CA SER A 41 -5.56 -6.80 3.76
C SER A 41 -6.33 -6.36 5.01
N THR A 42 -6.63 -7.29 5.93
CA THR A 42 -7.26 -6.95 7.22
C THR A 42 -6.34 -6.09 8.07
N LEU A 43 -5.04 -6.39 8.08
CA LEU A 43 -4.05 -5.59 8.78
C LEU A 43 -3.98 -4.17 8.19
N LEU A 44 -3.92 -4.02 6.86
CA LEU A 44 -3.96 -2.71 6.22
C LEU A 44 -5.25 -1.93 6.54
N LYS A 45 -6.41 -2.61 6.57
CA LYS A 45 -7.69 -1.98 6.97
C LYS A 45 -7.68 -1.49 8.41
N CYS A 46 -7.03 -2.20 9.33
CA CYS A 46 -6.86 -1.72 10.71
C CYS A 46 -5.96 -0.47 10.77
N ILE A 47 -4.85 -0.47 10.02
CA ILE A 47 -3.92 0.68 9.97
C ILE A 47 -4.61 1.91 9.36
N SER A 48 -5.38 1.73 8.28
CA SER A 48 -6.07 2.82 7.59
C SER A 48 -7.38 3.27 8.23
N GLY A 49 -7.80 2.62 9.35
CA GLY A 49 -9.02 2.97 10.08
C GLY A 49 -10.32 2.57 9.38
N LEU A 50 -10.23 1.67 8.40
CA LEU A 50 -11.38 1.05 7.74
C LEU A 50 -11.95 -0.11 8.55
N MET A 51 -11.18 -0.63 9.49
CA MET A 51 -11.59 -1.68 10.41
C MET A 51 -11.05 -1.40 11.82
N LYS A 52 -11.85 -1.65 12.85
CA LYS A 52 -11.40 -1.56 14.24
C LYS A 52 -10.67 -2.85 14.63
N SER A 53 -9.53 -2.72 15.31
CA SER A 53 -8.90 -3.85 16.01
C SER A 53 -9.68 -4.20 17.28
N SER A 54 -9.62 -5.47 17.68
CA SER A 54 -10.21 -5.94 18.93
C SER A 54 -9.33 -5.61 20.12
N THR A 55 -8.00 -5.81 19.97
CA THR A 55 -6.98 -5.53 20.99
C THR A 55 -5.69 -5.06 20.30
N GLY A 56 -4.71 -4.65 21.10
CA GLY A 56 -3.40 -4.21 20.63
C GLY A 56 -3.32 -2.71 20.32
N ARG A 57 -2.18 -2.29 19.82
CA ARG A 57 -1.87 -0.88 19.54
C ARG A 57 -1.32 -0.72 18.13
N ILE A 58 -1.63 0.41 17.52
CA ILE A 58 -1.05 0.88 16.26
C ILE A 58 -0.45 2.24 16.55
N LEU A 59 0.88 2.31 16.64
CA LEU A 59 1.61 3.56 16.92
C LEU A 59 2.17 4.11 15.62
N TYR A 60 1.75 5.29 15.25
CA TYR A 60 2.29 6.05 14.13
C TYR A 60 2.96 7.31 14.65
N LYS A 61 4.29 7.44 14.47
CA LYS A 61 5.10 8.53 15.07
C LYS A 61 4.77 8.69 16.56
N ASP A 62 4.81 7.57 17.30
CA ASP A 62 4.55 7.46 18.74
C ASP A 62 3.11 7.81 19.19
N ARG A 63 2.23 8.14 18.25
CA ARG A 63 0.82 8.37 18.52
C ARG A 63 0.01 7.11 18.26
N ASN A 64 -0.81 6.68 19.21
CA ASN A 64 -1.73 5.57 18.99
C ASN A 64 -2.88 6.02 18.06
N ILE A 65 -3.01 5.31 16.93
CA ILE A 65 -4.05 5.55 15.92
C ILE A 65 -5.08 4.41 15.83
N ALA A 66 -4.98 3.40 16.68
CA ALA A 66 -5.94 2.29 16.70
C ALA A 66 -7.38 2.82 16.90
N GLY A 67 -8.29 2.39 16.03
CA GLY A 67 -9.69 2.84 16.06
C GLY A 67 -9.95 4.28 15.60
N MET A 68 -8.91 5.00 15.13
CA MET A 68 -9.08 6.32 14.54
C MET A 68 -9.82 6.21 13.20
N PRO A 69 -10.78 7.09 12.89
CA PRO A 69 -11.50 7.04 11.62
C PRO A 69 -10.59 7.38 10.43
N ALA A 70 -10.83 6.72 9.28
CA ALA A 70 -9.98 6.79 8.09
C ALA A 70 -9.68 8.23 7.60
N ASN A 71 -10.66 9.13 7.64
CA ASN A 71 -10.47 10.53 7.24
C ASN A 71 -9.41 11.26 8.09
N ARG A 72 -9.29 10.93 9.38
CA ARG A 72 -8.22 11.46 10.24
C ARG A 72 -6.88 10.82 9.97
N ILE A 73 -6.88 9.51 9.66
CA ILE A 73 -5.65 8.76 9.30
C ILE A 73 -5.04 9.31 8.00
N VAL A 74 -5.86 9.58 6.99
CA VAL A 74 -5.41 10.27 5.76
C VAL A 74 -4.76 11.61 6.09
N GLY A 75 -5.32 12.37 7.04
CA GLY A 75 -4.76 13.65 7.50
C GLY A 75 -3.39 13.54 8.18
N LEU A 76 -3.00 12.36 8.65
CA LEU A 76 -1.68 12.08 9.19
C LEU A 76 -0.65 11.70 8.11
N GLY A 77 -1.05 11.62 6.84
CA GLY A 77 -0.19 11.21 5.74
C GLY A 77 -0.10 9.69 5.54
N ILE A 78 -1.03 8.91 6.09
CA ILE A 78 -1.16 7.48 5.82
C ILE A 78 -2.21 7.29 4.73
N LEU A 79 -1.79 6.81 3.56
CA LEU A 79 -2.68 6.58 2.43
C LEU A 79 -2.62 5.13 1.98
N GLN A 80 -3.76 4.58 1.60
CA GLN A 80 -3.88 3.20 1.14
C GLN A 80 -4.30 3.15 -0.32
N VAL A 81 -3.64 2.29 -1.10
CA VAL A 81 -4.12 1.77 -2.37
C VAL A 81 -4.66 0.37 -2.07
N PRO A 82 -5.98 0.20 -2.03
CA PRO A 82 -6.59 -1.09 -1.68
C PRO A 82 -6.51 -2.07 -2.85
N GLU A 83 -6.69 -3.34 -2.53
CA GLU A 83 -6.90 -4.41 -3.51
C GLU A 83 -8.06 -4.07 -4.45
N GLY A 84 -7.98 -4.53 -5.70
CA GLY A 84 -9.03 -4.29 -6.70
C GLY A 84 -9.07 -2.87 -7.25
N ARG A 85 -7.97 -2.08 -7.07
CA ARG A 85 -7.74 -0.75 -7.66
C ARG A 85 -8.67 0.34 -7.15
N GLN A 86 -9.96 0.07 -6.98
CA GLN A 86 -11.03 0.95 -6.48
C GLN A 86 -10.96 2.38 -7.06
N ILE A 87 -10.85 2.47 -8.39
CA ILE A 87 -10.93 3.73 -9.12
C ILE A 87 -12.39 4.16 -9.29
N PHE A 88 -12.62 5.45 -9.55
CA PHE A 88 -13.92 5.95 -9.96
C PHE A 88 -14.08 5.73 -11.47
N ALA A 89 -14.64 4.57 -11.84
CA ALA A 89 -14.66 4.08 -13.21
C ALA A 89 -15.38 5.00 -14.20
N HIS A 90 -16.37 5.76 -13.74
CA HIS A 90 -17.17 6.69 -14.59
C HIS A 90 -16.54 8.08 -14.73
N LEU A 91 -15.48 8.39 -13.97
CA LEU A 91 -14.75 9.62 -14.07
C LEU A 91 -13.56 9.51 -15.02
N THR A 92 -13.07 10.66 -15.49
CA THR A 92 -11.83 10.68 -16.28
C THR A 92 -10.61 10.32 -15.44
N VAL A 93 -9.51 9.95 -16.09
CA VAL A 93 -8.20 9.77 -15.44
C VAL A 93 -7.81 11.02 -14.66
N LEU A 94 -7.95 12.21 -15.28
CA LEU A 94 -7.64 13.50 -14.66
C LEU A 94 -8.47 13.73 -13.39
N ASP A 95 -9.78 13.45 -13.43
CA ASP A 95 -10.64 13.67 -12.28
C ASP A 95 -10.32 12.69 -11.14
N ASN A 96 -10.01 11.43 -11.46
CA ASN A 96 -9.51 10.47 -10.47
C ASN A 96 -8.24 10.97 -9.77
N ILE A 97 -7.26 11.49 -10.52
CA ILE A 97 -6.03 12.04 -9.95
C ILE A 97 -6.33 13.23 -9.05
N LYS A 98 -7.15 14.18 -9.50
CA LYS A 98 -7.53 15.36 -8.71
C LYS A 98 -8.21 15.00 -7.40
N LEU A 99 -9.04 13.96 -7.37
CA LEU A 99 -9.71 13.49 -6.16
C LEU A 99 -8.72 13.03 -5.08
N GLY A 100 -7.52 12.59 -5.45
CA GLY A 100 -6.47 12.26 -4.48
C GLY A 100 -6.02 13.44 -3.61
N ALA A 101 -6.19 14.66 -4.11
CA ALA A 101 -5.88 15.89 -3.37
C ALA A 101 -7.04 16.41 -2.49
N TYR A 102 -8.19 15.69 -2.45
CA TYR A 102 -9.43 16.18 -1.81
C TYR A 102 -9.22 16.67 -0.37
N HIS A 103 -8.40 15.95 0.40
CA HIS A 103 -8.14 16.25 1.82
C HIS A 103 -7.56 17.67 2.05
N TYR A 104 -6.77 18.20 1.11
CA TYR A 104 -6.16 19.53 1.22
C TYR A 104 -6.52 20.45 0.04
N PHE A 105 -7.58 20.09 -0.70
CA PHE A 105 -8.02 20.86 -1.86
C PHE A 105 -8.54 22.24 -1.43
N LYS A 106 -7.67 23.24 -1.53
CA LYS A 106 -8.00 24.67 -1.26
C LYS A 106 -7.45 25.51 -2.40
N ARG A 107 -8.05 26.69 -2.61
CA ARG A 107 -7.59 27.64 -3.64
C ARG A 107 -6.11 28.04 -3.43
N SER A 108 -5.67 28.15 -2.18
CA SER A 108 -4.28 28.44 -1.80
C SER A 108 -3.29 27.36 -2.23
N ASN A 109 -3.72 26.11 -2.39
CA ASN A 109 -2.85 24.96 -2.69
C ASN A 109 -2.84 24.60 -4.19
N ARG A 110 -3.41 25.45 -5.04
CA ARG A 110 -3.58 25.16 -6.48
C ARG A 110 -2.25 24.91 -7.20
N LEU A 111 -1.22 25.67 -6.87
CA LEU A 111 0.11 25.49 -7.46
C LEU A 111 0.70 24.15 -7.07
N GLU A 112 0.69 23.83 -5.80
CA GLU A 112 1.20 22.56 -5.28
C GLU A 112 0.46 21.35 -5.84
N ILE A 113 -0.88 21.43 -5.99
CA ILE A 113 -1.67 20.37 -6.62
C ILE A 113 -1.22 20.16 -8.07
N LYS A 114 -0.93 21.24 -8.81
CA LYS A 114 -0.43 21.18 -10.18
C LYS A 114 0.96 20.52 -10.25
N GLU A 115 1.87 20.90 -9.36
CA GLU A 115 3.23 20.32 -9.28
C GLU A 115 3.17 18.82 -8.95
N ARG A 116 2.30 18.42 -8.01
CA ARG A 116 2.12 16.99 -7.67
C ARG A 116 1.54 16.20 -8.83
N MET A 117 0.59 16.77 -9.53
CA MET A 117 0.02 16.14 -10.72
C MET A 117 1.09 15.94 -11.80
N ALA A 118 1.99 16.90 -12.00
CA ALA A 118 3.11 16.78 -12.90
C ALA A 118 4.04 15.63 -12.51
N ARG A 119 4.37 15.49 -11.21
CA ARG A 119 5.16 14.35 -10.70
C ARG A 119 4.47 13.00 -10.91
N VAL A 120 3.14 12.94 -10.72
CA VAL A 120 2.38 11.71 -11.01
C VAL A 120 2.47 11.35 -12.49
N TYR A 121 2.41 12.32 -13.37
CA TYR A 121 2.54 12.12 -14.81
C TYR A 121 3.97 11.77 -15.23
N GLU A 122 4.98 12.29 -14.55
CA GLU A 122 6.37 11.89 -14.74
C GLU A 122 6.58 10.40 -14.38
N MET A 123 6.00 9.94 -13.26
CA MET A 123 6.05 8.54 -12.85
C MET A 123 5.21 7.61 -13.74
N PHE A 124 4.09 8.10 -14.25
CA PHE A 124 3.14 7.37 -15.08
C PHE A 124 2.73 8.16 -16.32
N PRO A 125 3.60 8.27 -17.35
CA PRO A 125 3.33 9.09 -18.55
C PRO A 125 2.08 8.70 -19.30
N ILE A 126 1.66 7.42 -19.20
CA ILE A 126 0.44 6.94 -19.83
C ILE A 126 -0.82 7.62 -19.28
N LEU A 127 -0.81 8.00 -17.99
CA LEU A 127 -1.94 8.68 -17.36
C LEU A 127 -2.13 10.12 -17.90
N GLU A 128 -1.05 10.80 -18.26
CA GLU A 128 -1.11 12.09 -18.91
C GLU A 128 -1.71 11.97 -20.31
N LYS A 129 -1.17 11.04 -21.12
CA LYS A 129 -1.65 10.78 -22.49
C LYS A 129 -3.13 10.45 -22.53
N ARG A 130 -3.64 9.77 -21.49
CA ARG A 130 -5.03 9.33 -21.35
C ARG A 130 -5.86 10.19 -20.38
N SER A 131 -5.40 11.38 -20.03
CA SER A 131 -5.98 12.21 -18.96
C SER A 131 -7.48 12.47 -19.12
N LYS A 132 -7.97 12.59 -20.36
CA LYS A 132 -9.39 12.80 -20.70
C LYS A 132 -10.19 11.51 -20.86
N GLN A 133 -9.54 10.33 -20.86
CA GLN A 133 -10.20 9.04 -21.04
C GLN A 133 -10.98 8.64 -19.78
N ILE A 134 -12.12 7.97 -19.95
CA ILE A 134 -12.90 7.40 -18.85
C ILE A 134 -12.08 6.27 -18.20
N ALA A 135 -11.88 6.35 -16.88
CA ALA A 135 -10.97 5.47 -16.17
C ALA A 135 -11.34 3.99 -16.23
N GLY A 136 -12.63 3.67 -16.30
CA GLY A 136 -13.11 2.29 -16.43
C GLY A 136 -12.71 1.60 -17.73
N THR A 137 -12.30 2.35 -18.78
CA THR A 137 -11.86 1.82 -20.07
C THR A 137 -10.36 1.57 -20.18
N LEU A 138 -9.61 1.89 -19.12
CA LEU A 138 -8.18 1.58 -19.01
C LEU A 138 -7.94 0.08 -18.84
N SER A 139 -6.78 -0.40 -19.27
CA SER A 139 -6.31 -1.75 -18.92
C SER A 139 -6.12 -1.90 -17.40
N GLY A 140 -6.13 -3.14 -16.92
CA GLY A 140 -5.96 -3.40 -15.49
C GLY A 140 -4.69 -2.81 -14.88
N GLY A 141 -3.59 -2.84 -15.61
CA GLY A 141 -2.33 -2.23 -15.17
C GLY A 141 -2.40 -0.70 -15.12
N GLU A 142 -3.00 -0.06 -16.12
CA GLU A 142 -3.20 1.39 -16.15
C GLU A 142 -4.16 1.86 -15.04
N GLN A 143 -5.18 1.06 -14.72
CA GLN A 143 -6.05 1.33 -13.58
C GLN A 143 -5.29 1.27 -12.25
N GLN A 144 -4.34 0.33 -12.12
CA GLN A 144 -3.47 0.23 -10.93
C GLN A 144 -2.53 1.43 -10.83
N MET A 145 -1.91 1.83 -11.94
CA MET A 145 -1.11 3.07 -12.00
C MET A 145 -1.94 4.28 -11.59
N LEU A 146 -3.19 4.37 -12.06
CA LEU A 146 -4.12 5.44 -11.70
C LEU A 146 -4.46 5.43 -10.20
N ALA A 147 -4.70 4.25 -9.60
CA ALA A 147 -4.98 4.12 -8.18
C ALA A 147 -3.79 4.58 -7.32
N ILE A 148 -2.55 4.19 -7.72
CA ILE A 148 -1.32 4.65 -7.07
C ILE A 148 -1.15 6.18 -7.29
N GLY A 149 -1.27 6.67 -8.51
CA GLY A 149 -1.17 8.10 -8.84
C GLY A 149 -2.15 8.95 -8.02
N ARG A 150 -3.39 8.48 -7.85
CA ARG A 150 -4.39 9.14 -7.00
C ARG A 150 -3.95 9.17 -5.54
N ALA A 151 -3.38 8.09 -5.01
CA ALA A 151 -2.87 8.07 -3.64
C ALA A 151 -1.70 9.05 -3.45
N LEU A 152 -0.81 9.15 -4.44
CA LEU A 152 0.34 10.07 -4.40
C LEU A 152 -0.08 11.54 -4.34
N MET A 153 -1.23 11.89 -4.91
CA MET A 153 -1.78 13.23 -4.76
C MET A 153 -2.08 13.60 -3.30
N GLY A 154 -2.36 12.62 -2.44
CA GLY A 154 -2.67 12.83 -1.04
C GLY A 154 -1.46 13.08 -0.12
N ARG A 155 -0.24 13.18 -0.64
CA ARG A 155 1.01 13.40 0.11
C ARG A 155 1.32 12.29 1.11
N PRO A 156 1.46 11.03 0.70
CA PRO A 156 1.77 9.96 1.64
C PRO A 156 3.15 10.15 2.28
N GLU A 157 3.20 10.13 3.61
CA GLU A 157 4.42 9.84 4.35
C GLU A 157 4.58 8.32 4.55
N LEU A 158 3.44 7.61 4.68
CA LEU A 158 3.33 6.17 4.69
C LEU A 158 2.31 5.74 3.62
N LEU A 159 2.79 5.04 2.61
CA LEU A 159 1.95 4.47 1.55
C LEU A 159 1.72 2.99 1.84
N LEU A 160 0.46 2.59 1.94
CA LEU A 160 0.01 1.21 2.11
C LEU A 160 -0.42 0.68 0.75
N LEU A 161 0.20 -0.40 0.26
CA LEU A 161 -0.12 -1.03 -1.01
C LEU A 161 -0.67 -2.45 -0.77
N ASP A 162 -1.88 -2.70 -1.20
CA ASP A 162 -2.58 -3.98 -1.03
C ASP A 162 -2.59 -4.75 -2.35
N GLU A 163 -1.73 -5.75 -2.48
CA GLU A 163 -1.54 -6.63 -3.63
C GLU A 163 -1.48 -5.89 -4.98
N PRO A 164 -0.57 -4.90 -5.13
CA PRO A 164 -0.52 -4.08 -6.33
C PRO A 164 -0.15 -4.84 -7.61
N SER A 165 0.35 -6.06 -7.52
CA SER A 165 0.71 -6.89 -8.68
C SER A 165 -0.41 -7.83 -9.15
N MET A 166 -1.51 -7.96 -8.39
CA MET A 166 -2.54 -8.97 -8.64
C MET A 166 -3.30 -8.74 -9.95
N GLY A 167 -3.34 -9.77 -10.80
CA GLY A 167 -4.07 -9.74 -12.08
C GLY A 167 -3.52 -8.75 -13.11
N ILE A 168 -2.21 -8.48 -13.06
CA ILE A 168 -1.52 -7.53 -13.94
C ILE A 168 -0.41 -8.23 -14.72
N ALA A 169 -0.19 -7.79 -15.97
CA ALA A 169 0.86 -8.33 -16.82
C ALA A 169 2.25 -8.09 -16.21
N PRO A 170 3.20 -9.05 -16.32
CA PRO A 170 4.50 -9.00 -15.67
C PRO A 170 5.32 -7.74 -15.98
N LEU A 171 5.20 -7.19 -17.19
CA LEU A 171 5.89 -5.96 -17.57
C LEU A 171 5.39 -4.77 -16.73
N ILE A 172 4.09 -4.63 -16.59
CA ILE A 172 3.47 -3.55 -15.81
C ILE A 172 3.76 -3.71 -14.30
N VAL A 173 3.80 -4.94 -13.81
CA VAL A 173 4.23 -5.22 -12.43
C VAL A 173 5.64 -4.65 -12.17
N ARG A 174 6.58 -4.85 -13.10
CA ARG A 174 7.94 -4.28 -13.01
C ARG A 174 7.91 -2.75 -12.95
N GLU A 175 7.11 -2.10 -13.79
CA GLU A 175 6.95 -0.64 -13.77
C GLU A 175 6.42 -0.15 -12.42
N ILE A 176 5.37 -0.78 -11.88
CA ILE A 176 4.80 -0.44 -10.56
C ILE A 176 5.86 -0.57 -9.46
N PHE A 177 6.61 -1.66 -9.43
CA PHE A 177 7.65 -1.84 -8.41
C PHE A 177 8.85 -0.89 -8.60
N ASN A 178 9.17 -0.48 -9.81
CA ASN A 178 10.15 0.57 -10.04
C ASN A 178 9.67 1.92 -9.48
N VAL A 179 8.38 2.26 -9.64
CA VAL A 179 7.80 3.45 -9.01
C VAL A 179 7.83 3.34 -7.48
N VAL A 180 7.58 2.17 -6.90
CA VAL A 180 7.72 1.97 -5.43
C VAL A 180 9.15 2.28 -4.97
N LYS A 181 10.17 1.86 -5.71
CA LYS A 181 11.57 2.20 -5.42
C LYS A 181 11.83 3.70 -5.49
N GLN A 182 11.43 4.36 -6.58
CA GLN A 182 11.58 5.81 -6.76
C GLN A 182 10.89 6.60 -5.63
N LEU A 183 9.70 6.20 -5.23
CA LEU A 183 8.97 6.79 -4.11
C LEU A 183 9.77 6.66 -2.80
N ASN A 184 10.33 5.49 -2.56
CA ASN A 184 11.14 5.26 -1.38
C ASN A 184 12.45 6.07 -1.40
N GLU A 185 13.14 6.14 -2.53
CA GLU A 185 14.33 6.98 -2.73
C GLU A 185 14.03 8.46 -2.52
N SER A 186 12.81 8.91 -2.80
CA SER A 186 12.34 10.27 -2.49
C SER A 186 11.87 10.47 -1.04
N GLY A 187 12.04 9.46 -0.17
CA GLY A 187 11.77 9.52 1.27
C GLY A 187 10.41 8.97 1.71
N THR A 188 9.55 8.50 0.79
CA THR A 188 8.26 7.90 1.15
C THR A 188 8.47 6.54 1.82
N THR A 189 7.85 6.32 2.97
CA THR A 189 7.80 5.00 3.62
C THR A 189 6.72 4.16 2.96
N VAL A 190 6.99 2.89 2.69
CA VAL A 190 6.04 1.99 2.05
C VAL A 190 5.83 0.73 2.87
N LEU A 191 4.58 0.37 3.12
CA LEU A 191 4.18 -0.94 3.59
C LEU A 191 3.43 -1.65 2.46
N LEU A 192 4.03 -2.70 1.94
CA LEU A 192 3.55 -3.47 0.81
C LEU A 192 3.06 -4.82 1.28
N VAL A 193 1.81 -5.20 1.00
CA VAL A 193 1.37 -6.59 1.16
C VAL A 193 1.23 -7.24 -0.20
N GLU A 194 1.71 -8.47 -0.32
CA GLU A 194 1.78 -9.20 -1.59
C GLU A 194 1.65 -10.72 -1.41
N GLN A 195 1.02 -11.33 -2.40
CA GLN A 195 1.11 -12.77 -2.59
C GLN A 195 2.35 -13.14 -3.42
N ASN A 196 2.74 -12.29 -4.38
CA ASN A 196 3.96 -12.48 -5.17
C ASN A 196 5.20 -12.17 -4.31
N ALA A 197 5.61 -13.15 -3.50
CA ALA A 197 6.71 -13.00 -2.57
C ALA A 197 8.02 -12.59 -3.27
N ARG A 198 8.34 -13.20 -4.43
CA ARG A 198 9.58 -12.88 -5.18
C ARG A 198 9.63 -11.42 -5.61
N ALA A 199 8.51 -10.86 -6.05
CA ALA A 199 8.44 -9.47 -6.47
C ALA A 199 8.56 -8.52 -5.27
N ALA A 200 7.87 -8.84 -4.16
CA ALA A 200 7.90 -8.05 -2.93
C ALA A 200 9.30 -8.02 -2.30
N LEU A 201 9.95 -9.19 -2.16
CA LEU A 201 11.28 -9.31 -1.55
C LEU A 201 12.37 -8.57 -2.33
N LYS A 202 12.24 -8.42 -3.66
CA LYS A 202 13.21 -7.68 -4.49
C LYS A 202 13.19 -6.17 -4.26
N VAL A 203 12.13 -5.62 -3.70
CA VAL A 203 11.98 -4.16 -3.49
C VAL A 203 11.99 -3.78 -2.03
N ALA A 204 11.73 -4.73 -1.13
CA ALA A 204 11.68 -4.51 0.29
C ALA A 204 13.08 -4.49 0.93
N HIS A 205 13.21 -3.76 2.04
CA HIS A 205 14.39 -3.80 2.91
C HIS A 205 14.21 -4.86 4.00
N HIS A 206 13.01 -4.98 4.53
CA HIS A 206 12.64 -5.94 5.56
C HIS A 206 11.30 -6.57 5.20
N SER A 207 11.09 -7.82 5.57
CA SER A 207 9.86 -8.53 5.24
C SER A 207 9.38 -9.40 6.39
N TYR A 208 8.06 -9.51 6.46
CA TYR A 208 7.33 -10.39 7.37
C TYR A 208 6.60 -11.45 6.56
N VAL A 209 6.58 -12.68 7.05
CA VAL A 209 5.76 -13.77 6.50
C VAL A 209 4.54 -13.92 7.39
N MET A 210 3.36 -13.81 6.81
CA MET A 210 2.09 -13.91 7.54
C MET A 210 1.33 -15.17 7.13
N GLU A 211 0.94 -15.96 8.12
CA GLU A 211 0.09 -17.15 7.96
C GLU A 211 -1.03 -17.12 8.99
N ARG A 212 -2.26 -17.38 8.56
CA ARG A 212 -3.45 -17.57 9.42
C ARG A 212 -3.62 -16.50 10.51
N GLY A 213 -3.23 -15.26 10.17
CA GLY A 213 -3.36 -14.10 11.06
C GLY A 213 -2.19 -13.86 12.01
N GLU A 214 -1.08 -14.57 11.86
CA GLU A 214 0.12 -14.49 12.69
C GLU A 214 1.36 -14.18 11.85
N ILE A 215 2.37 -13.52 12.43
CA ILE A 215 3.70 -13.40 11.82
C ILE A 215 4.50 -14.65 12.21
N VAL A 216 4.89 -15.43 11.20
CA VAL A 216 5.60 -16.71 11.42
C VAL A 216 7.11 -16.60 11.16
N LEU A 217 7.54 -15.60 10.38
CA LEU A 217 8.94 -15.34 10.07
C LEU A 217 9.13 -13.85 9.75
N GLU A 218 10.29 -13.31 10.11
CA GLU A 218 10.70 -11.95 9.73
C GLU A 218 12.20 -11.88 9.49
N GLY A 219 12.65 -10.90 8.72
CA GLY A 219 14.07 -10.68 8.47
C GLY A 219 14.34 -9.69 7.34
N LEU A 220 15.62 -9.50 7.04
CA LEU A 220 16.03 -8.73 5.86
C LEU A 220 15.47 -9.41 4.60
N ALA A 221 14.91 -8.62 3.69
CA ALA A 221 14.28 -9.17 2.48
C ALA A 221 15.26 -9.99 1.62
N ALA A 222 16.53 -9.59 1.58
CA ALA A 222 17.59 -10.33 0.89
C ALA A 222 17.84 -11.71 1.51
N GLU A 223 17.83 -11.81 2.85
CA GLU A 223 18.01 -13.08 3.55
C GLU A 223 16.80 -14.01 3.36
N LEU A 224 15.59 -13.44 3.40
CA LEU A 224 14.36 -14.20 3.19
C LEU A 224 14.24 -14.71 1.75
N LEU A 225 14.80 -14.00 0.77
CA LEU A 225 14.84 -14.45 -0.62
C LEU A 225 15.64 -15.75 -0.77
N ASP A 226 16.65 -15.96 0.09
CA ASP A 226 17.49 -17.15 0.10
C ASP A 226 17.07 -18.23 1.12
N ASN A 227 16.12 -17.91 1.98
CA ASN A 227 15.65 -18.81 3.02
C ASN A 227 14.94 -20.05 2.40
N PRO A 228 15.38 -21.30 2.76
CA PRO A 228 14.81 -22.52 2.20
C PRO A 228 13.29 -22.66 2.41
N LYS A 229 12.78 -22.32 3.59
CA LYS A 229 11.35 -22.37 3.90
C LYS A 229 10.55 -21.38 3.04
N VAL A 230 11.08 -20.18 2.83
CA VAL A 230 10.44 -19.16 1.98
C VAL A 230 10.47 -19.62 0.51
N LYS A 231 11.58 -20.22 0.06
CA LYS A 231 11.68 -20.77 -1.29
C LYS A 231 10.64 -21.88 -1.53
N GLU A 232 10.54 -22.82 -0.63
CA GLU A 232 9.61 -23.95 -0.74
C GLU A 232 8.15 -23.53 -0.74
N HIS A 233 7.76 -22.64 0.19
CA HIS A 233 6.33 -22.31 0.41
C HIS A 233 5.83 -21.10 -0.38
N TYR A 234 6.72 -20.16 -0.78
CA TYR A 234 6.30 -18.86 -1.33
C TYR A 234 6.97 -18.44 -2.64
N LEU A 235 8.09 -19.08 -3.06
CA LEU A 235 8.79 -18.66 -4.28
C LEU A 235 8.56 -19.59 -5.47
N GLY A 236 7.83 -20.69 -5.29
CA GLY A 236 7.66 -21.77 -6.26
C GLY A 236 9.02 -22.43 -6.49
N GLY A 237 9.23 -23.58 -5.92
CA GLY A 237 10.44 -24.38 -6.13
C GLY A 237 10.59 -24.81 -7.57
#